data_4680c562dd4873c2cd3068c680ab1eee
#
_entry.id   4680c562dd4873c2cd3068c680ab1eee
#
_cell.length_a   1.000
_cell.length_b   1.000
_cell.length_c   1.000
_cell.angle_alpha   90.00
_cell.angle_beta   90.00
_cell.angle_gamma   90.00
#
_symmetry.space_group_name_H-M   'P 1'
#
loop_
_entity.id
_entity.type
_entity.pdbx_description
1 polymer ?
#
loop_
_entity_poly.entity_id
_entity_poly.type
_entity_poly.pdbx_seq_one_letter_code
_entity_poly.pdbx_strand_id
1 'polypeptide(L)'
;MRFRNPVRRALRYVLVDRHRAELRAHVEEARALEKLGAEQTAEMQRQRLARVLTHAAVHVPYYRDLLPQYGVLDASGNARPERLAELPFLDKATLAEQFDRLRSDDADARDWVVNRSGGSTGEPTRFVQDRGYRAWAEAVKVVRDAWAGIRPGDRRALLWGSARDLFEGREAWKTRLRRWSLNQLWINAFYASEEAMASHLAQLRRFQPTYLLGYAPNLHELALFAERCSTRVPSLRSIASGAGTLYPHMRDDIERGFGAPVFNRYGSREFGAIAGDCELRMGLHVAAPHVIVEVIRPDGSRADPYESGEIVVTSLTNFSMPLIRYRIGDRGATSDRRCACGCGWPLLDRVEGRMTDTFVHPEGGIVSPTGLIHLAGALVREGWIRRFQFVQESVEEVTIRIVPEGETATAAERHGDATSELTQAVQEMMGPRSRVRIQFVESILPSASGKHLSTICKVKPSPGATLR
;
A
#
# COMPACT_ATOMS: atom_id res chain seq x y z
N MET A 1 21.72 -15.42 10.94
CA MET A 1 21.41 -15.98 12.28
C MET A 1 20.73 -17.33 12.09
N ARG A 2 21.38 -18.43 12.44
CA ARG A 2 20.81 -19.78 12.31
C ARG A 2 19.77 -19.98 13.41
N PHE A 3 18.61 -20.57 13.10
CA PHE A 3 17.64 -21.01 14.11
C PHE A 3 18.34 -21.90 15.12
N ARG A 4 18.56 -21.41 16.34
CA ARG A 4 19.20 -22.19 17.42
C ARG A 4 18.28 -23.31 17.95
N ASN A 5 16.96 -23.23 17.69
CA ASN A 5 16.00 -24.21 18.18
C ASN A 5 15.64 -25.23 17.08
N PRO A 6 16.03 -26.49 17.18
CA PRO A 6 15.80 -27.54 16.18
C PRO A 6 14.29 -27.83 15.99
N VAL A 7 13.49 -27.75 17.04
CA VAL A 7 12.04 -27.97 16.97
C VAL A 7 11.37 -26.87 16.12
N ARG A 8 11.77 -25.62 16.31
CA ARG A 8 11.27 -24.49 15.50
C ARG A 8 11.66 -24.65 14.03
N ARG A 9 12.86 -25.13 13.75
CA ARG A 9 13.34 -25.40 12.39
C ARG A 9 12.55 -26.53 11.73
N ALA A 10 12.30 -27.61 12.44
CA ALA A 10 11.50 -28.74 11.94
C ALA A 10 10.04 -28.33 11.68
N LEU A 11 9.40 -27.63 12.63
CA LEU A 11 8.04 -27.11 12.46
C LEU A 11 7.94 -26.13 11.29
N ARG A 12 8.90 -25.25 11.13
CA ARG A 12 8.94 -24.35 9.97
C ARG A 12 9.05 -25.15 8.68
N TYR A 13 9.91 -26.18 8.62
CA TYR A 13 10.03 -27.02 7.43
C TYR A 13 8.68 -27.67 7.07
N VAL A 14 8.01 -28.26 8.04
CA VAL A 14 6.71 -28.93 7.82
C VAL A 14 5.60 -27.95 7.47
N LEU A 15 5.50 -26.82 8.19
CA LEU A 15 4.38 -25.88 8.05
C LEU A 15 4.56 -24.85 6.91
N VAL A 16 5.79 -24.62 6.48
CA VAL A 16 6.10 -23.49 5.59
C VAL A 16 7.03 -23.88 4.43
N ASP A 17 8.11 -24.63 4.68
CA ASP A 17 9.17 -24.81 3.67
C ASP A 17 8.94 -26.01 2.75
N ARG A 18 8.05 -26.95 3.14
CA ARG A 18 7.72 -28.16 2.37
C ARG A 18 7.22 -27.85 0.94
N HIS A 19 6.56 -26.71 0.76
CA HIS A 19 5.97 -26.28 -0.52
C HIS A 19 6.79 -25.19 -1.23
N ARG A 20 8.07 -25.00 -0.88
CA ARG A 20 8.86 -23.83 -1.31
C ARG A 20 9.86 -24.07 -2.44
N ALA A 21 9.90 -25.22 -3.09
CA ALA A 21 10.81 -25.43 -4.23
C ALA A 21 10.49 -24.42 -5.35
N GLU A 22 9.22 -24.30 -5.72
CA GLU A 22 8.72 -23.32 -6.68
C GLU A 22 9.00 -21.87 -6.29
N LEU A 23 8.74 -21.52 -5.01
CA LEU A 23 9.07 -20.19 -4.49
C LEU A 23 10.57 -19.88 -4.58
N ARG A 24 11.44 -20.87 -4.32
CA ARG A 24 12.91 -20.65 -4.42
C ARG A 24 13.31 -20.35 -5.87
N ALA A 25 12.81 -21.12 -6.82
CA ALA A 25 13.05 -20.86 -8.23
C ALA A 25 12.63 -19.44 -8.64
N HIS A 26 11.43 -19.02 -8.25
CA HIS A 26 10.97 -17.65 -8.54
C HIS A 26 11.77 -16.57 -7.79
N VAL A 27 12.25 -16.82 -6.58
CA VAL A 27 13.13 -15.87 -5.87
C VAL A 27 14.49 -15.75 -6.59
N GLU A 28 15.06 -16.86 -7.04
CA GLU A 28 16.32 -16.87 -7.79
C GLU A 28 16.13 -16.16 -9.14
N GLU A 29 15.04 -16.45 -9.85
CA GLU A 29 14.68 -15.76 -11.09
C GLU A 29 14.49 -14.26 -10.87
N ALA A 30 13.70 -13.86 -9.86
CA ALA A 30 13.47 -12.46 -9.54
C ALA A 30 14.76 -11.69 -9.22
N ARG A 31 15.70 -12.34 -8.51
CA ARG A 31 17.03 -11.78 -8.22
C ARG A 31 17.92 -11.66 -9.47
N ALA A 32 17.79 -12.57 -10.41
CA ALA A 32 18.49 -12.46 -11.69
C ALA A 32 17.91 -11.28 -12.51
N LEU A 33 16.58 -11.17 -12.52
CA LEU A 33 15.85 -10.13 -13.25
C LEU A 33 16.05 -8.72 -12.65
N GLU A 34 16.28 -8.60 -11.34
CA GLU A 34 16.56 -7.30 -10.72
C GLU A 34 17.87 -6.67 -11.21
N LYS A 35 18.81 -7.49 -11.70
CA LYS A 35 20.12 -7.05 -12.20
C LYS A 35 20.12 -6.69 -13.69
N LEU A 36 19.02 -6.87 -14.39
CA LEU A 36 18.89 -6.49 -15.80
C LEU A 36 18.98 -4.98 -15.94
N GLY A 37 19.51 -4.52 -17.08
CA GLY A 37 19.42 -3.12 -17.47
C GLY A 37 17.97 -2.72 -17.80
N ALA A 38 17.71 -1.41 -17.91
CA ALA A 38 16.37 -0.89 -18.15
C ALA A 38 15.73 -1.44 -19.44
N GLU A 39 16.49 -1.53 -20.54
CA GLU A 39 16.02 -2.07 -21.82
C GLU A 39 15.68 -3.56 -21.72
N GLN A 40 16.54 -4.34 -21.06
CA GLN A 40 16.31 -5.76 -20.85
C GLN A 40 15.11 -6.00 -19.93
N THR A 41 14.90 -5.13 -18.93
CA THR A 41 13.73 -5.17 -18.05
C THR A 41 12.44 -4.87 -18.83
N ALA A 42 12.47 -3.87 -19.69
CA ALA A 42 11.34 -3.54 -20.57
C ALA A 42 11.01 -4.68 -21.54
N GLU A 43 12.04 -5.31 -22.12
CA GLU A 43 11.87 -6.49 -22.98
C GLU A 43 11.26 -7.67 -22.23
N MET A 44 11.76 -7.97 -21.03
CA MET A 44 11.21 -9.01 -20.18
C MET A 44 9.73 -8.75 -19.84
N GLN A 45 9.37 -7.51 -19.50
CA GLN A 45 7.97 -7.12 -19.25
C GLN A 45 7.11 -7.29 -20.50
N ARG A 46 7.60 -6.91 -21.67
CA ARG A 46 6.91 -7.07 -22.95
C ARG A 46 6.62 -8.54 -23.27
N GLN A 47 7.61 -9.40 -23.08
CA GLN A 47 7.45 -10.85 -23.26
C GLN A 47 6.44 -11.47 -22.30
N ARG A 48 6.47 -11.07 -21.03
CA ARG A 48 5.50 -11.54 -20.04
C ARG A 48 4.10 -11.02 -20.33
N LEU A 49 3.97 -9.76 -20.73
CA LEU A 49 2.70 -9.18 -21.16
C LEU A 49 2.13 -9.92 -22.37
N ALA A 50 2.97 -10.22 -23.39
CA ALA A 50 2.54 -11.01 -24.54
C ALA A 50 1.91 -12.34 -24.12
N ARG A 51 2.54 -13.07 -23.19
CA ARG A 51 1.99 -14.34 -22.65
C ARG A 51 0.64 -14.14 -21.99
N VAL A 52 0.49 -13.08 -21.17
CA VAL A 52 -0.78 -12.78 -20.49
C VAL A 52 -1.86 -12.42 -21.49
N LEU A 53 -1.56 -11.59 -22.49
CA LEU A 53 -2.52 -11.19 -23.55
C LEU A 53 -2.94 -12.38 -24.41
N THR A 54 -1.99 -13.22 -24.84
CA THR A 54 -2.29 -14.44 -25.60
C THR A 54 -3.18 -15.40 -24.80
N HIS A 55 -2.85 -15.63 -23.52
CA HIS A 55 -3.67 -16.45 -22.64
C HIS A 55 -5.07 -15.84 -22.45
N ALA A 56 -5.15 -14.54 -22.21
CA ALA A 56 -6.41 -13.82 -22.00
C ALA A 56 -7.31 -13.88 -23.24
N ALA A 57 -6.72 -13.80 -24.45
CA ALA A 57 -7.44 -13.92 -25.72
C ALA A 57 -8.07 -15.31 -25.93
N VAL A 58 -7.42 -16.35 -25.43
CA VAL A 58 -7.90 -17.74 -25.60
C VAL A 58 -8.82 -18.16 -24.48
N HIS A 59 -8.46 -17.86 -23.24
CA HIS A 59 -9.04 -18.49 -22.04
C HIS A 59 -9.92 -17.56 -21.19
N VAL A 60 -9.93 -16.25 -21.42
CA VAL A 60 -10.73 -15.33 -20.61
C VAL A 60 -11.87 -14.73 -21.44
N PRO A 61 -13.12 -15.15 -21.22
CA PRO A 61 -14.26 -14.74 -22.06
C PRO A 61 -14.38 -13.22 -22.22
N TYR A 62 -14.13 -12.44 -21.15
CA TYR A 62 -14.16 -10.98 -21.21
C TYR A 62 -13.11 -10.42 -22.19
N TYR A 63 -11.88 -10.90 -22.14
CA TYR A 63 -10.79 -10.43 -22.99
C TYR A 63 -10.82 -11.05 -24.41
N ARG A 64 -11.39 -12.24 -24.57
CA ARG A 64 -11.61 -12.86 -25.89
C ARG A 64 -12.43 -11.95 -26.78
N ASP A 65 -13.45 -11.30 -26.21
CA ASP A 65 -14.29 -10.37 -26.97
C ASP A 65 -13.66 -8.97 -27.11
N LEU A 66 -12.88 -8.55 -26.12
CA LEU A 66 -12.34 -7.19 -26.03
C LEU A 66 -11.05 -7.00 -26.87
N LEU A 67 -10.06 -7.90 -26.75
CA LEU A 67 -8.73 -7.68 -27.31
C LEU A 67 -8.72 -7.49 -28.83
N PRO A 68 -9.53 -8.21 -29.64
CA PRO A 68 -9.60 -8.00 -31.10
C PRO A 68 -10.07 -6.59 -31.47
N GLN A 69 -11.02 -6.03 -30.71
CA GLN A 69 -11.63 -4.72 -30.99
C GLN A 69 -10.62 -3.56 -30.90
N TYR A 70 -9.58 -3.72 -30.08
CA TYR A 70 -8.54 -2.71 -29.84
C TYR A 70 -7.23 -3.00 -30.60
N GLY A 71 -7.22 -4.00 -31.48
CA GLY A 71 -6.04 -4.37 -32.30
C GLY A 71 -4.84 -4.81 -31.47
N VAL A 72 -5.07 -5.32 -30.26
CA VAL A 72 -4.04 -5.87 -29.37
C VAL A 72 -3.62 -7.27 -29.80
N LEU A 73 -4.35 -7.85 -30.74
CA LEU A 73 -3.98 -9.06 -31.46
C LEU A 73 -3.74 -8.73 -32.94
N ASP A 74 -2.73 -9.35 -33.54
CA ASP A 74 -2.54 -9.30 -35.01
C ASP A 74 -3.54 -10.22 -35.76
N ALA A 75 -3.51 -10.19 -37.06
CA ALA A 75 -4.39 -11.01 -37.89
C ALA A 75 -4.17 -12.54 -37.71
N SER A 76 -3.04 -12.95 -37.15
CA SER A 76 -2.69 -14.33 -36.81
C SER A 76 -3.03 -14.69 -35.36
N GLY A 77 -3.59 -13.75 -34.57
CA GLY A 77 -3.92 -13.94 -33.16
C GLY A 77 -2.75 -13.77 -32.20
N ASN A 78 -1.58 -13.30 -32.68
CA ASN A 78 -0.46 -13.02 -31.76
C ASN A 78 -0.67 -11.71 -31.00
N ALA A 79 -0.29 -11.71 -29.75
CA ALA A 79 -0.39 -10.50 -28.92
C ALA A 79 0.58 -9.41 -29.35
N ARG A 80 0.12 -8.16 -29.31
CA ARG A 80 0.84 -6.92 -29.59
C ARG A 80 0.96 -6.08 -28.32
N PRO A 81 1.93 -6.40 -27.44
CA PRO A 81 2.08 -5.74 -26.12
C PRO A 81 2.27 -4.24 -26.20
N GLU A 82 2.83 -3.74 -27.31
CA GLU A 82 3.02 -2.30 -27.58
C GLU A 82 1.69 -1.54 -27.66
N ARG A 83 0.58 -2.24 -27.89
CA ARG A 83 -0.77 -1.67 -27.95
C ARG A 83 -1.54 -1.77 -26.63
N LEU A 84 -0.87 -2.09 -25.52
CA LEU A 84 -1.51 -2.14 -24.20
C LEU A 84 -2.30 -0.87 -23.89
N ALA A 85 -1.77 0.30 -24.25
CA ALA A 85 -2.37 1.61 -23.99
C ALA A 85 -3.73 1.82 -24.68
N GLU A 86 -4.00 1.08 -25.75
CA GLU A 86 -5.27 1.15 -26.50
C GLU A 86 -6.45 0.48 -25.74
N LEU A 87 -6.15 -0.45 -24.82
CA LEU A 87 -7.18 -1.14 -24.06
C LEU A 87 -7.87 -0.19 -23.08
N PRO A 88 -9.19 -0.32 -22.89
CA PRO A 88 -9.90 0.38 -21.85
C PRO A 88 -9.39 -0.03 -20.46
N PHE A 89 -9.62 0.84 -19.49
CA PHE A 89 -9.30 0.54 -18.11
C PHE A 89 -10.30 -0.46 -17.52
N LEU A 90 -9.79 -1.40 -16.74
CA LEU A 90 -10.59 -2.26 -15.88
C LEU A 90 -10.75 -1.58 -14.53
N ASP A 91 -11.97 -1.33 -14.08
CA ASP A 91 -12.26 -0.78 -12.77
C ASP A 91 -12.95 -1.79 -11.83
N LYS A 92 -13.23 -1.35 -10.60
CA LYS A 92 -13.86 -2.21 -9.59
C LYS A 92 -15.29 -2.60 -9.93
N ALA A 93 -16.04 -1.71 -10.58
CA ALA A 93 -17.42 -1.97 -10.99
C ALA A 93 -17.45 -3.05 -12.07
N THR A 94 -16.66 -2.87 -13.12
CA THR A 94 -16.49 -3.87 -14.19
C THR A 94 -16.01 -5.21 -13.65
N LEU A 95 -15.03 -5.20 -12.72
CA LEU A 95 -14.54 -6.44 -12.09
C LEU A 95 -15.65 -7.15 -11.30
N ALA A 96 -16.51 -6.41 -10.61
CA ALA A 96 -17.63 -7.00 -9.87
C ALA A 96 -18.72 -7.55 -10.79
N GLU A 97 -19.11 -6.80 -11.83
CA GLU A 97 -20.15 -7.15 -12.79
C GLU A 97 -19.73 -8.30 -13.71
N GLN A 98 -18.47 -8.31 -14.14
CA GLN A 98 -17.93 -9.27 -15.11
C GLN A 98 -17.08 -10.37 -14.44
N PHE A 99 -17.25 -10.60 -13.12
CA PHE A 99 -16.40 -11.49 -12.34
C PHE A 99 -16.24 -12.87 -12.97
N ASP A 100 -17.35 -13.52 -13.39
CA ASP A 100 -17.30 -14.85 -13.98
C ASP A 100 -16.69 -14.85 -15.39
N ARG A 101 -16.85 -13.77 -16.17
CA ARG A 101 -16.25 -13.63 -17.50
C ARG A 101 -14.78 -13.23 -17.46
N LEU A 102 -14.32 -12.60 -16.37
CA LEU A 102 -12.91 -12.28 -16.14
C LEU A 102 -12.13 -13.48 -15.63
N ARG A 103 -12.80 -14.52 -15.12
CA ARG A 103 -12.16 -15.77 -14.74
C ARG A 103 -11.86 -16.59 -15.99
N SER A 104 -10.64 -17.11 -16.05
CA SER A 104 -10.19 -18.01 -17.12
C SER A 104 -10.99 -19.31 -17.12
N ASP A 105 -11.37 -19.81 -18.29
CA ASP A 105 -12.09 -21.07 -18.47
C ASP A 105 -11.23 -22.30 -18.13
N ASP A 106 -9.91 -22.16 -18.16
CA ASP A 106 -8.94 -23.19 -17.74
C ASP A 106 -8.46 -23.00 -16.28
N ALA A 107 -9.11 -22.12 -15.48
CA ALA A 107 -8.69 -21.81 -14.12
C ALA A 107 -8.61 -23.07 -13.23
N ASP A 108 -9.49 -24.05 -13.41
CA ASP A 108 -9.54 -25.27 -12.60
C ASP A 108 -8.30 -26.15 -12.77
N ALA A 109 -7.52 -25.95 -13.83
CA ALA A 109 -6.20 -26.58 -13.99
C ALA A 109 -5.12 -25.95 -13.07
N ARG A 110 -5.44 -24.83 -12.41
CA ARG A 110 -4.55 -24.09 -11.49
C ARG A 110 -5.15 -24.10 -10.09
N ASP A 111 -4.33 -24.32 -9.09
CA ASP A 111 -4.75 -24.15 -7.67
C ASP A 111 -5.02 -22.66 -7.41
N TRP A 112 -6.28 -22.26 -7.37
CA TRP A 112 -6.70 -20.88 -7.17
C TRP A 112 -7.54 -20.66 -5.91
N VAL A 113 -7.59 -19.41 -5.45
CA VAL A 113 -8.40 -18.96 -4.32
C VAL A 113 -9.15 -17.69 -4.67
N VAL A 114 -10.34 -17.51 -4.14
CA VAL A 114 -11.04 -16.22 -4.15
C VAL A 114 -10.50 -15.37 -3.01
N ASN A 115 -10.04 -14.18 -3.34
CA ASN A 115 -9.66 -13.16 -2.37
C ASN A 115 -10.62 -11.96 -2.46
N ARG A 116 -10.53 -11.02 -1.51
CA ARG A 116 -11.39 -9.83 -1.45
C ARG A 116 -10.58 -8.61 -1.11
N SER A 117 -10.88 -7.48 -1.75
CA SER A 117 -10.29 -6.17 -1.40
C SER A 117 -10.73 -5.70 -0.02
N GLY A 118 -10.04 -4.70 0.53
CA GLY A 118 -10.32 -4.18 1.88
C GLY A 118 -11.57 -3.32 2.02
N GLY A 119 -12.34 -3.10 0.95
CA GLY A 119 -13.63 -2.40 1.00
C GLY A 119 -13.59 -0.98 1.60
N SER A 120 -12.61 -0.15 1.24
CA SER A 120 -12.54 1.24 1.73
C SER A 120 -13.69 2.14 1.22
N THR A 121 -14.43 1.68 0.20
CA THR A 121 -15.51 2.43 -0.46
C THR A 121 -16.87 1.73 -0.37
N GLY A 122 -17.02 0.68 0.48
CA GLY A 122 -18.26 -0.09 0.58
C GLY A 122 -18.02 -1.59 0.45
N GLU A 123 -18.62 -2.24 -0.52
CA GLU A 123 -18.49 -3.70 -0.68
C GLU A 123 -17.10 -4.15 -1.12
N PRO A 124 -16.54 -5.21 -0.52
CA PRO A 124 -15.26 -5.77 -0.92
C PRO A 124 -15.35 -6.40 -2.31
N THR A 125 -14.56 -5.93 -3.26
CA THR A 125 -14.46 -6.53 -4.61
C THR A 125 -13.78 -7.90 -4.52
N ARG A 126 -14.38 -8.92 -5.13
CA ARG A 126 -13.83 -10.29 -5.21
C ARG A 126 -12.92 -10.40 -6.43
N PHE A 127 -11.88 -11.21 -6.32
CA PHE A 127 -10.98 -11.57 -7.43
C PHE A 127 -10.34 -12.93 -7.16
N VAL A 128 -9.84 -13.56 -8.23
CA VAL A 128 -9.22 -14.88 -8.18
C VAL A 128 -7.70 -14.74 -8.29
N GLN A 129 -6.98 -15.53 -7.51
CA GLN A 129 -5.51 -15.59 -7.51
C GLN A 129 -5.05 -17.04 -7.56
N ASP A 130 -4.30 -17.41 -8.58
CA ASP A 130 -3.75 -18.74 -8.72
C ASP A 130 -2.45 -18.95 -7.92
N ARG A 131 -2.00 -20.21 -7.89
CA ARG A 131 -0.78 -20.58 -7.18
C ARG A 131 0.47 -19.93 -7.76
N GLY A 132 0.57 -19.82 -9.08
CA GLY A 132 1.69 -19.19 -9.77
C GLY A 132 1.80 -17.70 -9.39
N TYR A 133 0.68 -16.98 -9.45
CA TYR A 133 0.60 -15.61 -8.96
C TYR A 133 1.08 -15.49 -7.51
N ARG A 134 0.57 -16.33 -6.60
CA ARG A 134 0.93 -16.28 -5.17
C ARG A 134 2.42 -16.53 -4.95
N ALA A 135 3.02 -17.44 -5.73
CA ALA A 135 4.44 -17.73 -5.67
C ALA A 135 5.28 -16.54 -6.15
N TRP A 136 4.89 -15.88 -7.26
CA TRP A 136 5.55 -14.67 -7.76
C TRP A 136 5.40 -13.48 -6.81
N ALA A 137 4.21 -13.22 -6.30
CA ALA A 137 3.96 -12.14 -5.32
C ALA A 137 4.83 -12.31 -4.05
N GLU A 138 5.00 -13.54 -3.56
CA GLU A 138 5.89 -13.80 -2.42
C GLU A 138 7.37 -13.71 -2.82
N ALA A 139 7.75 -14.11 -4.05
CA ALA A 139 9.13 -14.02 -4.52
C ALA A 139 9.61 -12.56 -4.62
N VAL A 140 8.85 -11.68 -5.27
CA VAL A 140 9.21 -10.25 -5.37
C VAL A 140 9.19 -9.57 -4.00
N LYS A 141 8.33 -10.00 -3.09
CA LYS A 141 8.34 -9.54 -1.71
C LYS A 141 9.63 -9.97 -0.97
N VAL A 142 10.12 -11.20 -1.18
CA VAL A 142 11.39 -11.67 -0.59
C VAL A 142 12.57 -10.86 -1.13
N VAL A 143 12.58 -10.53 -2.42
CA VAL A 143 13.61 -9.66 -3.02
C VAL A 143 13.57 -8.28 -2.39
N ARG A 144 12.40 -7.64 -2.35
CA ARG A 144 12.22 -6.34 -1.69
C ARG A 144 12.59 -6.35 -0.21
N ASP A 145 12.24 -7.41 0.53
CA ASP A 145 12.61 -7.56 1.94
C ASP A 145 14.13 -7.60 2.11
N ALA A 146 14.84 -8.19 1.14
CA ALA A 146 16.29 -8.24 1.16
C ALA A 146 16.94 -6.86 1.00
N TRP A 147 16.34 -5.93 0.22
CA TRP A 147 16.79 -4.54 0.12
C TRP A 147 16.75 -3.80 1.46
N ALA A 148 15.75 -4.11 2.30
CA ALA A 148 15.67 -3.61 3.66
C ALA A 148 16.53 -4.40 4.66
N GLY A 149 17.46 -5.26 4.20
CA GLY A 149 18.32 -6.07 5.04
C GLY A 149 17.62 -7.23 5.77
N ILE A 150 16.38 -7.55 5.40
CA ILE A 150 15.55 -8.55 6.06
C ILE A 150 15.83 -9.93 5.47
N ARG A 151 16.13 -10.90 6.31
CA ARG A 151 16.46 -12.27 5.90
C ARG A 151 15.42 -13.27 6.39
N PRO A 152 15.22 -14.39 5.69
CA PRO A 152 14.39 -15.48 6.18
C PRO A 152 14.85 -15.96 7.56
N GLY A 153 13.94 -15.96 8.54
CA GLY A 153 14.22 -16.38 9.92
C GLY A 153 14.52 -15.26 10.90
N ASP A 154 14.62 -14.02 10.43
CA ASP A 154 14.73 -12.86 11.31
C ASP A 154 13.51 -12.73 12.23
N ARG A 155 13.74 -12.12 13.40
CA ARG A 155 12.66 -11.81 14.35
C ARG A 155 11.90 -10.63 13.84
N ARG A 156 10.63 -10.84 13.49
CA ARG A 156 9.77 -9.83 12.87
C ARG A 156 8.65 -9.45 13.81
N ALA A 157 8.45 -8.16 14.06
CA ALA A 157 7.25 -7.65 14.69
C ALA A 157 6.34 -7.03 13.62
N LEU A 158 5.05 -7.23 13.77
CA LEU A 158 4.01 -6.69 12.91
C LEU A 158 3.05 -5.89 13.79
N LEU A 159 3.07 -4.56 13.63
CA LEU A 159 2.06 -3.66 14.20
C LEU A 159 0.91 -3.57 13.18
N TRP A 160 0.02 -4.54 13.27
CA TRP A 160 -0.97 -4.80 12.24
C TRP A 160 -2.27 -5.26 12.86
N GLY A 161 -3.41 -4.99 12.21
CA GLY A 161 -4.69 -5.45 12.68
C GLY A 161 -5.77 -5.28 11.62
N SER A 162 -6.89 -5.98 11.82
CA SER A 162 -8.13 -5.77 11.08
C SER A 162 -9.30 -5.92 12.05
N ALA A 163 -10.47 -5.35 11.72
CA ALA A 163 -11.68 -5.53 12.53
C ALA A 163 -12.00 -7.02 12.74
N ARG A 164 -11.66 -7.86 11.76
CA ARG A 164 -11.83 -9.32 11.86
C ARG A 164 -10.97 -9.93 12.98
N ASP A 165 -9.75 -9.43 13.19
CA ASP A 165 -8.86 -9.91 14.25
C ASP A 165 -9.36 -9.54 15.66
N LEU A 166 -10.22 -8.50 15.78
CA LEU A 166 -10.86 -8.09 17.03
C LEU A 166 -12.05 -8.98 17.41
N PHE A 167 -12.84 -9.43 16.43
CA PHE A 167 -14.07 -10.20 16.67
C PHE A 167 -13.81 -11.70 16.86
N GLU A 168 -12.73 -12.22 16.30
CA GLU A 168 -12.36 -13.64 16.42
C GLU A 168 -11.57 -13.97 17.70
N GLY A 169 -11.61 -13.19 18.75
CA GLY A 169 -11.03 -13.25 20.11
C GLY A 169 -10.27 -14.49 20.60
N ARG A 170 -10.24 -15.56 19.82
CA ARG A 170 -9.42 -16.77 19.97
C ARG A 170 -8.66 -17.04 18.69
N GLU A 171 -7.46 -16.51 18.61
CA GLU A 171 -6.54 -16.94 17.56
C GLU A 171 -6.39 -18.46 17.60
N ALA A 172 -6.72 -19.15 16.48
CA ALA A 172 -6.58 -20.59 16.40
C ALA A 172 -5.14 -20.98 16.76
N TRP A 173 -4.97 -21.98 17.64
CA TRP A 173 -3.66 -22.45 18.09
C TRP A 173 -2.68 -22.73 16.93
N LYS A 174 -3.20 -23.16 15.77
CA LYS A 174 -2.44 -23.35 14.53
C LYS A 174 -1.78 -22.05 14.04
N THR A 175 -2.49 -20.91 14.12
CA THR A 175 -1.96 -19.60 13.73
C THR A 175 -0.86 -19.14 14.69
N ARG A 176 -1.05 -19.35 16.01
CA ARG A 176 -0.03 -19.05 17.02
C ARG A 176 1.23 -19.91 16.80
N LEU A 177 1.05 -21.21 16.54
CA LEU A 177 2.16 -22.11 16.26
C LEU A 177 2.90 -21.72 14.98
N ARG A 178 2.18 -21.35 13.92
CA ARG A 178 2.76 -20.85 12.67
C ARG A 178 3.54 -19.55 12.89
N ARG A 179 2.97 -18.57 13.61
CA ARG A 179 3.66 -17.30 13.94
C ARG A 179 4.92 -17.56 14.77
N TRP A 180 4.83 -18.43 15.75
CA TRP A 180 5.99 -18.86 16.53
C TRP A 180 7.06 -19.51 15.65
N SER A 181 6.69 -20.42 14.75
CA SER A 181 7.64 -21.08 13.84
C SER A 181 8.30 -20.10 12.87
N LEU A 182 7.60 -19.04 12.48
CA LEU A 182 8.09 -17.95 11.62
C LEU A 182 8.86 -16.85 12.36
N ASN A 183 9.02 -16.96 13.68
CA ASN A 183 9.66 -15.92 14.48
C ASN A 183 8.94 -14.57 14.44
N GLN A 184 7.61 -14.58 14.50
CA GLN A 184 6.76 -13.41 14.35
C GLN A 184 6.06 -13.04 15.65
N LEU A 185 6.14 -11.76 16.03
CA LEU A 185 5.30 -11.12 17.02
C LEU A 185 4.22 -10.30 16.29
N TRP A 186 2.95 -10.48 16.66
CA TRP A 186 1.85 -9.65 16.19
C TRP A 186 1.38 -8.75 17.31
N ILE A 187 1.28 -7.46 17.03
CA ILE A 187 0.78 -6.42 17.93
C ILE A 187 -0.44 -5.82 17.24
N ASN A 188 -1.54 -5.71 17.96
CA ASN A 188 -2.77 -5.17 17.41
C ASN A 188 -2.70 -3.65 17.29
N ALA A 189 -2.69 -3.16 16.04
CA ALA A 189 -2.59 -1.73 15.72
C ALA A 189 -3.89 -0.93 15.99
N PHE A 190 -5.00 -1.58 16.36
CA PHE A 190 -6.26 -0.88 16.69
C PHE A 190 -6.22 -0.15 18.02
N TYR A 191 -5.42 -0.62 18.95
CA TYR A 191 -5.30 0.00 20.27
C TYR A 191 -4.16 1.01 20.24
N ALA A 192 -4.50 2.27 20.48
CA ALA A 192 -3.57 3.39 20.44
C ALA A 192 -3.69 4.30 21.69
N SER A 193 -4.27 3.77 22.78
CA SER A 193 -4.16 4.47 24.06
C SER A 193 -2.71 4.46 24.56
N GLU A 194 -2.35 5.35 25.46
CA GLU A 194 -0.99 5.41 26.03
C GLU A 194 -0.60 4.09 26.70
N GLU A 195 -1.54 3.45 27.44
CA GLU A 195 -1.31 2.15 28.06
C GLU A 195 -1.06 1.08 27.00
N ALA A 196 -1.81 1.11 25.89
CA ALA A 196 -1.60 0.18 24.78
C ALA A 196 -0.24 0.40 24.12
N MET A 197 0.15 1.65 23.86
CA MET A 197 1.45 2.00 23.29
C MET A 197 2.60 1.61 24.21
N ALA A 198 2.47 1.84 25.53
CA ALA A 198 3.45 1.36 26.52
C ALA A 198 3.57 -0.17 26.50
N SER A 199 2.45 -0.89 26.45
CA SER A 199 2.42 -2.36 26.29
C SER A 199 3.07 -2.80 24.98
N HIS A 200 2.82 -2.11 23.87
CA HIS A 200 3.45 -2.41 22.56
C HIS A 200 4.97 -2.28 22.63
N LEU A 201 5.49 -1.19 23.23
CA LEU A 201 6.93 -1.00 23.41
C LEU A 201 7.54 -2.06 24.33
N ALA A 202 6.86 -2.43 25.43
CA ALA A 202 7.30 -3.50 26.33
C ALA A 202 7.39 -4.86 25.58
N GLN A 203 6.39 -5.19 24.76
CA GLN A 203 6.40 -6.39 23.92
C GLN A 203 7.55 -6.38 22.90
N LEU A 204 7.79 -5.24 22.23
CA LEU A 204 8.90 -5.08 21.29
C LEU A 204 10.25 -5.27 21.99
N ARG A 205 10.45 -4.63 23.15
CA ARG A 205 11.69 -4.77 23.93
C ARG A 205 11.91 -6.20 24.41
N ARG A 206 10.89 -6.88 24.88
CA ARG A 206 10.96 -8.30 25.29
C ARG A 206 11.24 -9.23 24.11
N PHE A 207 10.56 -9.00 22.98
CA PHE A 207 10.70 -9.84 21.80
C PHE A 207 11.99 -9.55 21.04
N GLN A 208 12.55 -8.35 21.12
CA GLN A 208 13.76 -7.89 20.41
C GLN A 208 13.70 -8.20 18.91
N PRO A 209 12.73 -7.64 18.16
CA PRO A 209 12.67 -7.83 16.72
C PRO A 209 13.85 -7.13 16.04
N THR A 210 14.33 -7.70 14.94
CA THR A 210 15.26 -7.02 14.02
C THR A 210 14.53 -6.21 12.95
N TYR A 211 13.24 -6.47 12.79
CA TYR A 211 12.39 -5.85 11.79
C TYR A 211 10.99 -5.58 12.35
N LEU A 212 10.49 -4.37 12.10
CA LEU A 212 9.14 -3.94 12.43
C LEU A 212 8.39 -3.55 11.15
N LEU A 213 7.21 -4.14 10.91
CA LEU A 213 6.28 -3.74 9.86
C LEU A 213 5.03 -3.16 10.50
N GLY A 214 4.55 -2.03 10.00
CA GLY A 214 3.30 -1.45 10.47
C GLY A 214 2.63 -0.52 9.46
N TYR A 215 1.44 -0.05 9.82
CA TYR A 215 0.79 1.06 9.12
C TYR A 215 1.56 2.36 9.40
N ALA A 216 1.74 3.22 8.38
CA ALA A 216 2.49 4.46 8.53
C ALA A 216 2.01 5.32 9.71
N PRO A 217 0.71 5.60 9.89
CA PRO A 217 0.24 6.39 11.03
C PRO A 217 0.52 5.74 12.39
N ASN A 218 0.32 4.40 12.49
CA ASN A 218 0.52 3.70 13.77
C ASN A 218 2.00 3.60 14.16
N LEU A 219 2.89 3.44 13.16
CA LEU A 219 4.34 3.49 13.38
C LEU A 219 4.75 4.89 13.84
N HIS A 220 4.19 5.93 13.23
CA HIS A 220 4.48 7.32 13.58
C HIS A 220 4.07 7.64 15.01
N GLU A 221 2.83 7.35 15.42
CA GLU A 221 2.36 7.54 16.78
C GLU A 221 3.20 6.78 17.81
N LEU A 222 3.48 5.51 17.53
CA LEU A 222 4.29 4.69 18.43
C LEU A 222 5.74 5.21 18.54
N ALA A 223 6.29 5.77 17.46
CA ALA A 223 7.61 6.38 17.45
C ALA A 223 7.67 7.67 18.29
N LEU A 224 6.68 8.56 18.13
CA LEU A 224 6.55 9.78 18.94
C LEU A 224 6.36 9.44 20.44
N PHE A 225 5.53 8.44 20.73
CA PHE A 225 5.36 7.96 22.10
C PHE A 225 6.66 7.38 22.67
N ALA A 226 7.39 6.58 21.89
CA ALA A 226 8.69 6.02 22.29
C ALA A 226 9.73 7.11 22.60
N GLU A 227 9.72 8.19 21.81
CA GLU A 227 10.59 9.35 22.02
C GLU A 227 10.23 10.09 23.31
N ARG A 228 8.94 10.40 23.57
CA ARG A 228 8.47 11.03 24.81
C ARG A 228 8.85 10.21 26.06
N CYS A 229 8.69 8.89 25.98
CA CYS A 229 9.03 7.98 27.08
C CYS A 229 10.52 7.62 27.14
N SER A 230 11.38 8.19 26.28
CA SER A 230 12.79 7.85 26.16
C SER A 230 13.03 6.34 26.03
N THR A 231 12.09 5.62 25.37
CA THR A 231 12.11 4.17 25.23
C THR A 231 12.70 3.77 23.88
N ARG A 232 13.76 2.99 23.88
CA ARG A 232 14.43 2.48 22.67
C ARG A 232 14.19 0.99 22.48
N VAL A 233 14.23 0.56 21.21
CA VAL A 233 14.19 -0.86 20.80
C VAL A 233 15.49 -1.16 20.01
N PRO A 234 16.64 -1.33 20.72
CA PRO A 234 17.96 -1.36 20.08
C PRO A 234 18.18 -2.54 19.11
N SER A 235 17.30 -3.53 19.14
CA SER A 235 17.36 -4.68 18.25
C SER A 235 16.87 -4.39 16.82
N LEU A 236 16.12 -3.31 16.60
CA LEU A 236 15.63 -2.93 15.29
C LEU A 236 16.76 -2.52 14.37
N ARG A 237 16.75 -3.08 13.16
CA ARG A 237 17.68 -2.77 12.07
C ARG A 237 16.98 -2.13 10.89
N SER A 238 15.70 -2.43 10.73
CA SER A 238 14.87 -1.84 9.69
C SER A 238 13.40 -1.83 10.08
N ILE A 239 12.70 -0.83 9.58
CA ILE A 239 11.27 -0.65 9.75
C ILE A 239 10.66 -0.59 8.36
N ALA A 240 9.52 -1.22 8.14
CA ALA A 240 8.78 -1.04 6.90
C ALA A 240 7.42 -0.42 7.18
N SER A 241 7.10 0.58 6.41
CA SER A 241 5.78 1.18 6.36
C SER A 241 4.98 0.59 5.22
N GLY A 242 3.72 0.28 5.44
CA GLY A 242 2.81 -0.21 4.41
C GLY A 242 1.36 0.15 4.71
N ALA A 243 0.50 -0.03 3.70
CA ALA A 243 -0.94 0.13 3.81
C ALA A 243 -1.45 1.51 4.28
N GLY A 244 -0.64 2.54 4.15
CA GLY A 244 -0.92 3.96 4.35
C GLY A 244 0.17 4.77 3.69
N THR A 245 -0.10 6.02 3.33
CA THR A 245 0.91 6.91 2.76
C THR A 245 1.96 7.23 3.81
N LEU A 246 3.23 7.01 3.49
CA LEU A 246 4.36 7.41 4.32
C LEU A 246 4.81 8.79 3.87
N TYR A 247 4.44 9.82 4.62
CA TYR A 247 4.89 11.19 4.37
C TYR A 247 6.33 11.40 4.85
N PRO A 248 7.09 12.35 4.26
CA PRO A 248 8.48 12.62 4.65
C PRO A 248 8.66 12.85 6.16
N HIS A 249 7.82 13.70 6.76
CA HIS A 249 7.89 13.97 8.20
C HIS A 249 7.65 12.72 9.06
N MET A 250 6.74 11.84 8.64
CA MET A 250 6.51 10.57 9.37
C MET A 250 7.75 9.66 9.30
N ARG A 251 8.41 9.63 8.13
CA ARG A 251 9.66 8.86 7.97
C ARG A 251 10.71 9.35 8.97
N ASP A 252 10.94 10.67 9.00
CA ASP A 252 11.94 11.28 9.88
C ASP A 252 11.65 11.01 11.35
N ASP A 253 10.39 11.16 11.77
CA ASP A 253 9.96 10.93 13.14
C ASP A 253 10.08 9.45 13.54
N ILE A 254 9.71 8.52 12.65
CA ILE A 254 9.84 7.08 12.91
C ILE A 254 11.32 6.68 13.02
N GLU A 255 12.16 7.18 12.12
CA GLU A 255 13.62 6.91 12.15
C GLU A 255 14.25 7.47 13.43
N ARG A 256 13.88 8.68 13.85
CA ARG A 256 14.36 9.30 15.08
C ARG A 256 13.88 8.54 16.32
N GLY A 257 12.59 8.20 16.40
CA GLY A 257 12.00 7.53 17.56
C GLY A 257 12.55 6.13 17.79
N PHE A 258 12.74 5.36 16.72
CA PHE A 258 13.23 3.98 16.82
C PHE A 258 14.72 3.79 16.55
N GLY A 259 15.39 4.76 15.93
CA GLY A 259 16.81 4.68 15.59
C GLY A 259 17.13 3.66 14.49
N ALA A 260 16.20 3.42 13.56
CA ALA A 260 16.34 2.45 12.47
C ALA A 260 15.73 3.00 11.17
N PRO A 261 16.31 2.70 9.98
CA PRO A 261 15.81 3.21 8.72
C PRO A 261 14.42 2.68 8.36
N VAL A 262 13.60 3.55 7.75
CA VAL A 262 12.24 3.23 7.30
C VAL A 262 12.20 2.99 5.80
N PHE A 263 11.63 1.87 5.39
CA PHE A 263 11.43 1.45 4.01
C PHE A 263 9.95 1.53 3.65
N ASN A 264 9.61 2.29 2.62
CA ASN A 264 8.24 2.38 2.14
C ASN A 264 7.88 1.17 1.28
N ARG A 265 6.66 0.64 1.45
CA ARG A 265 6.13 -0.51 0.72
C ARG A 265 4.79 -0.16 0.13
N TYR A 266 4.69 -0.29 -1.17
CA TYR A 266 3.45 -0.13 -1.90
C TYR A 266 2.95 -1.48 -2.40
N GLY A 267 1.65 -1.70 -2.22
CA GLY A 267 0.99 -2.92 -2.66
C GLY A 267 -0.49 -2.95 -2.31
N SER A 268 -1.19 -3.91 -2.88
CA SER A 268 -2.62 -4.10 -2.67
C SER A 268 -2.96 -5.58 -2.47
N ARG A 269 -4.20 -5.88 -2.18
CA ARG A 269 -4.65 -7.27 -2.11
C ARG A 269 -4.74 -7.92 -3.49
N GLU A 270 -5.07 -7.14 -4.51
CA GLU A 270 -5.19 -7.56 -5.91
C GLU A 270 -3.83 -7.97 -6.50
N PHE A 271 -2.78 -7.21 -6.19
CA PHE A 271 -1.45 -7.36 -6.82
C PHE A 271 -0.34 -7.78 -5.85
N GLY A 272 -0.61 -7.89 -4.56
CA GLY A 272 0.45 -8.17 -3.59
C GLY A 272 1.47 -7.02 -3.52
N ALA A 273 2.75 -7.32 -3.74
CA ALA A 273 3.81 -6.32 -3.76
C ALA A 273 3.88 -5.65 -5.14
N ILE A 274 3.58 -4.35 -5.21
CA ILE A 274 3.65 -3.55 -6.44
C ILE A 274 5.00 -2.83 -6.54
N ALA A 275 5.43 -2.14 -5.47
CA ALA A 275 6.70 -1.42 -5.44
C ALA A 275 7.26 -1.31 -4.02
N GLY A 276 8.51 -0.88 -3.89
CA GLY A 276 9.13 -0.62 -2.58
C GLY A 276 10.50 0.01 -2.64
N ASP A 277 10.90 0.64 -1.53
CA ASP A 277 12.22 1.23 -1.36
C ASP A 277 13.34 0.17 -1.41
N CYS A 278 14.44 0.52 -2.07
CA CYS A 278 15.75 -0.12 -1.87
C CYS A 278 16.52 0.56 -0.72
N GLU A 279 17.76 0.15 -0.48
CA GLU A 279 18.62 0.75 0.55
C GLU A 279 18.87 2.25 0.36
N LEU A 280 18.83 2.76 -0.86
CA LEU A 280 19.04 4.18 -1.17
C LEU A 280 17.78 5.03 -0.98
N ARG A 281 16.58 4.42 -0.97
CA ARG A 281 15.28 5.06 -0.68
C ARG A 281 14.99 6.30 -1.55
N MET A 282 15.44 6.26 -2.81
CA MET A 282 15.29 7.35 -3.80
C MET A 282 14.06 7.19 -4.71
N GLY A 283 13.05 6.49 -4.25
CA GLY A 283 11.85 6.10 -4.98
C GLY A 283 11.58 4.61 -4.82
N LEU A 284 10.41 4.16 -5.25
CA LEU A 284 9.97 2.78 -5.06
C LEU A 284 10.19 1.99 -6.34
N HIS A 285 11.05 0.98 -6.30
CA HIS A 285 11.21 0.04 -7.43
C HIS A 285 9.95 -0.79 -7.65
N VAL A 286 9.39 -0.69 -8.85
CA VAL A 286 8.23 -1.49 -9.30
C VAL A 286 8.67 -2.93 -9.45
N ALA A 287 7.89 -3.88 -8.95
CA ALA A 287 8.15 -5.31 -9.05
C ALA A 287 7.97 -5.79 -10.53
N ALA A 288 8.89 -5.37 -11.40
CA ALA A 288 8.81 -5.52 -12.86
C ALA A 288 8.53 -6.95 -13.35
N PRO A 289 9.02 -8.03 -12.72
CA PRO A 289 8.66 -9.37 -13.12
C PRO A 289 7.19 -9.75 -12.85
N HIS A 290 6.50 -8.97 -12.02
CA HIS A 290 5.18 -9.30 -11.50
C HIS A 290 4.08 -8.38 -12.01
N VAL A 291 4.38 -7.09 -12.18
CA VAL A 291 3.42 -6.07 -12.61
C VAL A 291 4.02 -5.08 -13.58
N ILE A 292 3.16 -4.49 -14.42
CA ILE A 292 3.41 -3.21 -15.10
C ILE A 292 2.61 -2.15 -14.36
N VAL A 293 3.22 -0.98 -14.16
CA VAL A 293 2.57 0.19 -13.57
C VAL A 293 2.57 1.32 -14.59
N GLU A 294 1.40 1.86 -14.86
CA GLU A 294 1.18 3.07 -15.65
C GLU A 294 0.70 4.18 -14.70
N VAL A 295 1.06 5.42 -14.96
CA VAL A 295 0.47 6.61 -14.32
C VAL A 295 -0.27 7.38 -15.40
N ILE A 296 -1.56 7.64 -15.19
CA ILE A 296 -2.50 8.08 -16.20
C ILE A 296 -3.09 9.43 -15.82
N ARG A 297 -3.09 10.37 -16.79
CA ARG A 297 -3.76 11.67 -16.67
C ARG A 297 -5.28 11.52 -16.68
N PRO A 298 -6.02 12.56 -16.27
CA PRO A 298 -7.48 12.55 -16.35
C PRO A 298 -8.04 12.37 -17.77
N ASP A 299 -7.31 12.77 -18.81
CA ASP A 299 -7.69 12.59 -20.21
C ASP A 299 -7.45 11.16 -20.74
N GLY A 300 -6.90 10.27 -19.92
CA GLY A 300 -6.59 8.89 -20.26
C GLY A 300 -5.19 8.69 -20.87
N SER A 301 -4.44 9.74 -21.13
CA SER A 301 -3.07 9.67 -21.62
C SER A 301 -2.09 9.30 -20.50
N ARG A 302 -0.91 8.79 -20.87
CA ARG A 302 0.17 8.50 -19.91
C ARG A 302 0.77 9.82 -19.39
N ALA A 303 0.92 9.92 -18.07
CA ALA A 303 1.60 11.04 -17.42
C ALA A 303 3.11 11.01 -17.69
N ASP A 304 3.70 12.19 -17.77
CA ASP A 304 5.16 12.34 -17.85
C ASP A 304 5.83 11.95 -16.52
N PRO A 305 7.13 11.65 -16.49
CA PRO A 305 7.86 11.45 -15.25
C PRO A 305 7.66 12.62 -14.29
N TYR A 306 7.48 12.31 -13.00
CA TYR A 306 7.19 13.26 -11.88
C TYR A 306 5.82 13.91 -11.92
N GLU A 307 5.06 13.76 -12.99
CA GLU A 307 3.68 14.22 -13.08
C GLU A 307 2.75 13.27 -12.31
N SER A 308 1.87 13.86 -11.49
CA SER A 308 0.90 13.09 -10.71
C SER A 308 -0.28 12.62 -11.57
N GLY A 309 -0.60 11.34 -11.46
CA GLY A 309 -1.75 10.74 -12.15
C GLY A 309 -2.32 9.55 -11.39
N GLU A 310 -3.32 8.91 -11.98
CA GLU A 310 -3.90 7.68 -11.46
C GLU A 310 -2.99 6.49 -11.72
N ILE A 311 -2.74 5.68 -10.70
CA ILE A 311 -1.97 4.45 -10.83
C ILE A 311 -2.86 3.36 -11.40
N VAL A 312 -2.43 2.83 -12.55
CA VAL A 312 -3.05 1.70 -13.25
C VAL A 312 -2.06 0.53 -13.26
N VAL A 313 -2.53 -0.67 -12.93
CA VAL A 313 -1.66 -1.83 -12.78
C VAL A 313 -2.11 -2.98 -13.66
N THR A 314 -1.17 -3.61 -14.35
CA THR A 314 -1.38 -4.84 -15.12
C THR A 314 -0.60 -5.99 -14.47
N SER A 315 -1.30 -7.10 -14.16
CA SER A 315 -0.67 -8.31 -13.64
C SER A 315 0.03 -9.10 -14.76
N LEU A 316 1.26 -9.54 -14.51
CA LEU A 316 2.05 -10.35 -15.44
C LEU A 316 2.11 -11.84 -15.05
N THR A 317 1.48 -12.23 -13.95
CA THR A 317 1.67 -13.55 -13.35
C THR A 317 0.38 -14.25 -12.91
N ASN A 318 -0.77 -13.58 -12.97
CA ASN A 318 -2.06 -14.18 -12.66
C ASN A 318 -2.78 -14.61 -13.93
N PHE A 319 -2.85 -15.90 -14.18
CA PHE A 319 -3.49 -16.46 -15.36
C PHE A 319 -4.93 -16.91 -15.10
N SER A 320 -5.32 -17.13 -13.84
CA SER A 320 -6.72 -17.50 -13.53
C SER A 320 -7.69 -16.32 -13.58
N MET A 321 -7.21 -15.10 -13.37
CA MET A 321 -7.96 -13.85 -13.56
C MET A 321 -6.97 -12.72 -13.84
N PRO A 322 -6.51 -12.56 -15.09
CA PRO A 322 -5.61 -11.48 -15.45
C PRO A 322 -6.29 -10.12 -15.25
N LEU A 323 -5.74 -9.28 -14.38
CA LEU A 323 -6.17 -7.89 -14.25
C LEU A 323 -5.27 -7.05 -15.16
N ILE A 324 -5.82 -6.59 -16.29
CA ILE A 324 -5.10 -5.81 -17.30
C ILE A 324 -5.61 -4.38 -17.25
N ARG A 325 -4.70 -3.40 -17.12
CA ARG A 325 -4.99 -1.97 -16.95
C ARG A 325 -6.01 -1.66 -15.83
N TYR A 326 -5.81 -2.30 -14.69
CA TYR A 326 -6.73 -2.14 -13.55
C TYR A 326 -6.48 -0.83 -12.80
N ARG A 327 -7.52 -0.02 -12.68
CA ARG A 327 -7.56 1.19 -11.86
C ARG A 327 -7.60 0.82 -10.38
N ILE A 328 -6.44 0.92 -9.72
CA ILE A 328 -6.33 0.54 -8.31
C ILE A 328 -6.96 1.58 -7.37
N GLY A 329 -7.16 2.81 -7.88
CA GLY A 329 -7.72 3.95 -7.17
C GLY A 329 -6.71 4.68 -6.28
N ASP A 330 -5.42 4.53 -6.58
CA ASP A 330 -4.33 5.26 -5.94
C ASP A 330 -3.73 6.28 -6.93
N ARG A 331 -3.09 7.32 -6.41
CA ARG A 331 -2.34 8.34 -7.18
C ARG A 331 -0.86 8.26 -6.90
N GLY A 332 -0.08 8.67 -7.89
CA GLY A 332 1.37 8.72 -7.77
C GLY A 332 2.04 9.28 -9.01
N ALA A 333 3.35 9.25 -9.05
CA ALA A 333 4.16 9.68 -10.18
C ALA A 333 5.23 8.64 -10.49
N THR A 334 5.58 8.48 -11.76
CA THR A 334 6.75 7.71 -12.19
C THR A 334 8.02 8.54 -12.09
N SER A 335 9.18 7.88 -12.17
CA SER A 335 10.49 8.53 -12.28
C SER A 335 11.25 7.95 -13.45
N ASP A 336 11.96 8.79 -14.17
CA ASP A 336 12.92 8.41 -15.22
C ASP A 336 14.35 8.23 -14.69
N ARG A 337 14.57 8.51 -13.38
CA ARG A 337 15.87 8.32 -12.73
C ARG A 337 16.28 6.85 -12.73
N ARG A 338 17.58 6.62 -12.90
CA ARG A 338 18.19 5.32 -12.60
C ARG A 338 18.68 5.32 -11.17
N CYS A 339 18.29 4.30 -10.41
CA CYS A 339 18.77 4.17 -9.04
C CYS A 339 20.21 3.63 -9.02
N ALA A 340 21.07 4.26 -8.20
CA ALA A 340 22.45 3.83 -8.02
C ALA A 340 22.60 2.49 -7.25
N CYS A 341 21.50 1.92 -6.74
CA CYS A 341 21.52 0.59 -6.09
C CYS A 341 21.79 -0.55 -7.08
N GLY A 342 21.75 -0.28 -8.39
CA GLY A 342 21.99 -1.27 -9.46
C GLY A 342 20.78 -2.11 -9.85
N CYS A 343 19.61 -1.93 -9.21
CA CYS A 343 18.36 -2.55 -9.62
C CYS A 343 17.82 -1.87 -10.88
N GLY A 344 17.59 -2.63 -11.94
CA GLY A 344 17.07 -2.11 -13.21
C GLY A 344 15.55 -2.04 -13.31
N TRP A 345 14.83 -2.32 -12.23
CA TRP A 345 13.38 -2.20 -12.22
C TRP A 345 12.95 -0.72 -12.23
N PRO A 346 11.86 -0.38 -12.95
CA PRO A 346 11.35 0.99 -13.03
C PRO A 346 11.05 1.57 -11.64
N LEU A 347 11.06 2.90 -11.54
CA LEU A 347 10.78 3.62 -10.31
C LEU A 347 9.41 4.32 -10.36
N LEU A 348 8.66 4.22 -9.27
CA LEU A 348 7.72 5.26 -8.87
C LEU A 348 8.49 6.29 -8.04
N ASP A 349 8.35 7.57 -8.40
CA ASP A 349 8.90 8.67 -7.61
C ASP A 349 8.22 8.72 -6.24
N ARG A 350 6.87 8.64 -6.25
CA ARG A 350 6.05 8.66 -5.05
C ARG A 350 4.69 8.01 -5.26
N VAL A 351 4.08 7.60 -4.17
CA VAL A 351 2.66 7.24 -4.05
C VAL A 351 2.01 8.24 -3.12
N GLU A 352 1.01 8.96 -3.62
CA GLU A 352 0.37 10.08 -2.93
C GLU A 352 -0.78 9.65 -2.03
N GLY A 353 -1.34 8.46 -2.27
CA GLY A 353 -2.48 7.91 -1.54
C GLY A 353 -3.68 7.62 -2.43
N ARG A 354 -4.84 7.49 -1.83
CA ARG A 354 -6.07 7.15 -2.53
C ARG A 354 -6.68 8.34 -3.25
N MET A 355 -7.26 8.10 -4.43
CA MET A 355 -8.08 9.11 -5.13
C MET A 355 -9.29 9.56 -4.29
N THR A 356 -9.85 8.66 -3.49
CA THR A 356 -10.94 8.98 -2.54
C THR A 356 -10.50 9.87 -1.38
N ASP A 357 -9.20 10.06 -1.20
CA ASP A 357 -8.63 10.93 -0.17
C ASP A 357 -8.36 12.35 -0.70
N THR A 358 -8.55 12.60 -2.01
CA THR A 358 -8.47 13.94 -2.61
C THR A 358 -9.77 14.69 -2.41
N PHE A 359 -9.68 16.01 -2.23
CA PHE A 359 -10.83 16.87 -2.07
C PHE A 359 -11.33 17.41 -3.41
N VAL A 360 -12.63 17.66 -3.52
CA VAL A 360 -13.24 18.30 -4.69
C VAL A 360 -13.27 19.81 -4.47
N HIS A 361 -12.63 20.57 -5.37
CA HIS A 361 -12.58 22.02 -5.26
C HIS A 361 -13.94 22.65 -5.64
N PRO A 362 -14.42 23.68 -4.92
CA PRO A 362 -15.72 24.34 -5.22
C PRO A 362 -15.85 24.90 -6.64
N GLU A 363 -14.76 25.30 -7.26
CA GLU A 363 -14.73 25.80 -8.63
C GLU A 363 -14.42 24.72 -9.68
N GLY A 364 -14.52 23.46 -9.28
CA GLY A 364 -14.20 22.30 -10.11
C GLY A 364 -12.74 21.84 -9.98
N GLY A 365 -12.51 20.58 -10.38
CA GLY A 365 -11.22 19.92 -10.19
C GLY A 365 -11.10 19.22 -8.84
N ILE A 366 -9.95 18.58 -8.62
CA ILE A 366 -9.60 17.89 -7.37
C ILE A 366 -8.33 18.51 -6.77
N VAL A 367 -8.23 18.48 -5.44
CA VAL A 367 -7.10 19.03 -4.70
C VAL A 367 -6.52 17.95 -3.79
N SER A 368 -5.20 17.82 -3.77
CA SER A 368 -4.53 16.91 -2.84
C SER A 368 -4.43 17.54 -1.46
N PRO A 369 -4.95 16.89 -0.40
CA PRO A 369 -4.84 17.40 0.97
C PRO A 369 -3.45 17.20 1.58
N THR A 370 -2.44 16.84 0.81
CA THR A 370 -1.08 16.56 1.29
C THR A 370 -0.50 17.74 2.08
N GLY A 371 -0.72 18.96 1.62
CA GLY A 371 -0.29 20.18 2.33
C GLY A 371 -0.90 20.30 3.72
N LEU A 372 -2.21 20.03 3.84
CA LEU A 372 -2.91 20.03 5.14
C LEU A 372 -2.39 18.95 6.09
N ILE A 373 -2.09 17.77 5.54
CA ILE A 373 -1.53 16.67 6.34
C ILE A 373 -0.15 17.04 6.87
N HIS A 374 0.66 17.73 6.07
CA HIS A 374 1.99 18.21 6.50
C HIS A 374 1.87 19.26 7.59
N LEU A 375 0.96 20.22 7.45
CA LEU A 375 0.71 21.26 8.44
C LEU A 375 0.23 20.63 9.76
N ALA A 376 -0.81 19.80 9.71
CA ALA A 376 -1.30 19.11 10.90
C ALA A 376 -0.23 18.19 11.53
N GLY A 377 0.63 17.58 10.72
CA GLY A 377 1.78 16.80 11.19
C GLY A 377 2.82 17.65 11.93
N ALA A 378 3.02 18.92 11.56
CA ALA A 378 3.85 19.83 12.31
C ALA A 378 3.25 20.12 13.69
N LEU A 379 1.94 20.38 13.75
CA LEU A 379 1.23 20.62 15.02
C LEU A 379 1.19 19.38 15.93
N VAL A 380 1.20 18.17 15.37
CA VAL A 380 1.39 16.92 16.13
C VAL A 380 2.78 16.90 16.81
N ARG A 381 3.83 17.36 16.12
CA ARG A 381 5.18 17.46 16.69
C ARG A 381 5.29 18.49 17.81
N GLU A 382 4.50 19.55 17.74
CA GLU A 382 4.40 20.53 18.85
C GLU A 382 3.75 19.95 20.10
N GLY A 383 3.16 18.75 19.99
CA GLY A 383 2.73 17.94 21.12
C GLY A 383 1.34 18.28 21.67
N TRP A 384 0.51 19.02 20.94
CA TRP A 384 -0.86 19.30 21.39
C TRP A 384 -1.94 18.53 20.59
N ILE A 385 -1.61 18.03 19.38
CA ILE A 385 -2.47 17.13 18.59
C ILE A 385 -1.93 15.70 18.72
N ARG A 386 -2.76 14.78 19.19
CA ARG A 386 -2.45 13.35 19.17
C ARG A 386 -2.84 12.71 17.84
N ARG A 387 -4.01 13.10 17.31
CA ARG A 387 -4.53 12.63 16.00
C ARG A 387 -5.35 13.71 15.34
N PHE A 388 -5.42 13.64 14.02
CA PHE A 388 -6.29 14.51 13.23
C PHE A 388 -6.91 13.74 12.07
N GLN A 389 -8.02 14.29 11.53
CA GLN A 389 -8.67 13.82 10.33
C GLN A 389 -9.38 14.99 9.64
N PHE A 390 -9.08 15.19 8.36
CA PHE A 390 -9.81 16.14 7.50
C PHE A 390 -10.95 15.40 6.78
N VAL A 391 -12.17 15.88 6.89
CA VAL A 391 -13.35 15.29 6.25
C VAL A 391 -14.01 16.33 5.38
N GLN A 392 -13.99 16.16 4.06
CA GLN A 392 -14.83 16.95 3.18
C GLN A 392 -16.25 16.40 3.23
N GLU A 393 -17.15 17.14 3.88
CA GLU A 393 -18.56 16.77 4.08
C GLU A 393 -19.39 17.09 2.84
N SER A 394 -19.13 18.26 2.21
CA SER A 394 -19.69 18.71 0.95
C SER A 394 -18.62 19.46 0.15
N VAL A 395 -18.95 19.91 -1.06
CA VAL A 395 -18.00 20.66 -1.92
C VAL A 395 -17.43 21.89 -1.21
N GLU A 396 -18.21 22.56 -0.37
CA GLU A 396 -17.83 23.79 0.34
C GLU A 396 -17.60 23.59 1.85
N GLU A 397 -17.72 22.37 2.39
CA GLU A 397 -17.59 22.16 3.83
C GLU A 397 -16.53 21.10 4.15
N VAL A 398 -15.54 21.50 4.98
CA VAL A 398 -14.50 20.63 5.48
C VAL A 398 -14.54 20.63 7.01
N THR A 399 -14.68 19.45 7.59
CA THR A 399 -14.57 19.23 9.04
C THR A 399 -13.16 18.74 9.38
N ILE A 400 -12.51 19.41 10.33
CA ILE A 400 -11.22 18.99 10.90
C ILE A 400 -11.52 18.37 12.25
N ARG A 401 -11.34 17.05 12.37
CA ARG A 401 -11.44 16.35 13.65
C ARG A 401 -10.07 16.28 14.28
N ILE A 402 -9.97 16.69 15.54
CA ILE A 402 -8.73 16.75 16.30
C ILE A 402 -8.92 15.97 17.60
N VAL A 403 -8.03 15.04 17.87
CA VAL A 403 -7.85 14.43 19.18
C VAL A 403 -6.68 15.17 19.85
N PRO A 404 -6.95 16.04 20.85
CA PRO A 404 -5.88 16.79 21.50
C PRO A 404 -5.06 15.89 22.42
N GLU A 405 -3.87 16.35 22.76
CA GLU A 405 -3.12 15.83 23.91
C GLU A 405 -3.66 16.49 25.17
N GLY A 406 -4.23 15.71 26.09
CA GLY A 406 -4.89 16.20 27.29
C GLY A 406 -6.42 16.34 27.16
N GLU A 407 -7.03 17.19 27.96
CA GLU A 407 -8.50 17.30 28.05
C GLU A 407 -9.10 17.97 26.80
N THR A 408 -10.08 17.30 26.20
CA THR A 408 -10.79 17.76 24.99
C THR A 408 -11.59 19.04 25.23
N ALA A 409 -12.15 19.21 26.44
CA ALA A 409 -13.04 20.32 26.80
C ALA A 409 -12.35 21.71 26.78
N THR A 410 -11.04 21.75 27.01
CA THR A 410 -10.29 23.02 27.09
C THR A 410 -9.37 23.23 25.89
N ALA A 411 -9.33 22.29 24.96
CA ALA A 411 -8.42 22.33 23.83
C ALA A 411 -8.68 23.51 22.87
N ALA A 412 -9.95 23.86 22.64
CA ALA A 412 -10.32 24.98 21.78
C ALA A 412 -9.81 26.33 22.28
N GLU A 413 -9.87 26.56 23.61
CA GLU A 413 -9.41 27.80 24.23
C GLU A 413 -7.88 27.90 24.25
N ARG A 414 -7.18 26.76 24.40
CA ARG A 414 -5.71 26.74 24.51
C ARG A 414 -5.01 26.88 23.15
N HIS A 415 -5.64 26.45 22.07
CA HIS A 415 -4.98 26.30 20.76
C HIS A 415 -5.69 27.07 19.65
N GLY A 416 -6.34 28.22 19.98
CA GLY A 416 -7.09 29.05 19.04
C GLY A 416 -6.25 29.51 17.83
N ASP A 417 -5.00 29.89 18.03
CA ASP A 417 -4.11 30.34 16.95
C ASP A 417 -3.81 29.20 15.96
N ALA A 418 -3.46 28.02 16.46
CA ALA A 418 -3.17 26.86 15.62
C ALA A 418 -4.43 26.34 14.88
N THR A 419 -5.61 26.45 15.49
CA THR A 419 -6.87 26.13 14.80
C THR A 419 -7.21 27.15 13.72
N SER A 420 -6.85 28.42 13.93
CA SER A 420 -6.97 29.47 12.91
C SER A 420 -6.05 29.21 11.73
N GLU A 421 -4.81 28.80 11.97
CA GLU A 421 -3.85 28.42 10.93
C GLU A 421 -4.35 27.25 10.08
N LEU A 422 -4.89 26.18 10.71
CA LEU A 422 -5.51 25.06 9.99
C LEU A 422 -6.72 25.51 9.16
N THR A 423 -7.54 26.41 9.69
CA THR A 423 -8.70 26.96 8.99
C THR A 423 -8.26 27.73 7.76
N GLN A 424 -7.27 28.63 7.92
CA GLN A 424 -6.71 29.40 6.83
C GLN A 424 -6.12 28.51 5.72
N ALA A 425 -5.34 27.50 6.10
CA ALA A 425 -4.74 26.55 5.15
C ALA A 425 -5.78 25.79 4.33
N VAL A 426 -6.90 25.38 4.95
CA VAL A 426 -8.03 24.78 4.21
C VAL A 426 -8.64 25.79 3.25
N GLN A 427 -8.84 27.04 3.67
CA GLN A 427 -9.42 28.09 2.82
C GLN A 427 -8.50 28.50 1.66
N GLU A 428 -7.20 28.52 1.90
CA GLU A 428 -6.20 28.75 0.83
C GLU A 428 -6.23 27.61 -0.21
N MET A 429 -6.38 26.37 0.24
CA MET A 429 -6.42 25.21 -0.63
C MET A 429 -7.76 25.05 -1.37
N MET A 430 -8.87 25.29 -0.70
CA MET A 430 -10.23 25.00 -1.18
C MET A 430 -10.97 26.27 -1.67
N GLY A 431 -10.36 27.43 -1.51
CA GLY A 431 -10.97 28.74 -1.81
C GLY A 431 -11.70 29.36 -0.61
N PRO A 432 -11.82 30.71 -0.63
CA PRO A 432 -12.29 31.51 0.52
C PRO A 432 -13.75 31.25 0.90
N ARG A 433 -14.54 30.64 0.01
CA ARG A 433 -15.95 30.27 0.28
C ARG A 433 -16.08 28.98 1.08
N SER A 434 -14.98 28.24 1.30
CA SER A 434 -15.01 26.99 2.02
C SER A 434 -15.26 27.22 3.50
N ARG A 435 -16.25 26.53 4.04
CA ARG A 435 -16.59 26.53 5.45
C ARG A 435 -15.81 25.46 6.17
N VAL A 436 -15.05 25.88 7.18
CA VAL A 436 -14.23 24.98 7.99
C VAL A 436 -14.84 24.82 9.36
N ARG A 437 -15.07 23.58 9.78
CA ARG A 437 -15.55 23.25 11.13
C ARG A 437 -14.47 22.45 11.85
N ILE A 438 -14.02 22.94 12.99
CA ILE A 438 -13.11 22.20 13.86
C ILE A 438 -13.93 21.47 14.93
N GLN A 439 -13.64 20.19 15.11
CA GLN A 439 -14.25 19.33 16.12
C GLN A 439 -13.17 18.67 16.96
N PHE A 440 -13.15 19.00 18.25
CA PHE A 440 -12.34 18.26 19.20
C PHE A 440 -13.10 16.99 19.62
N VAL A 441 -12.46 15.84 19.46
CA VAL A 441 -13.04 14.52 19.72
C VAL A 441 -12.13 13.69 20.62
N GLU A 442 -12.68 12.80 21.42
CA GLU A 442 -11.89 11.91 22.29
C GLU A 442 -11.11 10.87 21.50
N SER A 443 -11.66 10.42 20.38
CA SER A 443 -11.02 9.43 19.51
C SER A 443 -11.47 9.56 18.05
N ILE A 444 -10.59 9.14 17.14
CA ILE A 444 -10.90 8.93 15.72
C ILE A 444 -10.75 7.45 15.45
N LEU A 445 -11.88 6.80 15.15
CA LEU A 445 -11.91 5.36 14.91
C LEU A 445 -11.20 4.99 13.60
N PRO A 446 -10.44 3.90 13.58
CA PRO A 446 -9.88 3.38 12.33
C PRO A 446 -11.00 2.88 11.41
N SER A 447 -10.72 2.82 10.12
CA SER A 447 -11.61 2.19 9.13
C SER A 447 -11.81 0.70 9.43
N ALA A 448 -12.82 0.08 8.80
CA ALA A 448 -13.07 -1.37 8.93
C ALA A 448 -11.86 -2.25 8.57
N SER A 449 -10.90 -1.73 7.79
CA SER A 449 -9.64 -2.39 7.46
C SER A 449 -8.53 -2.16 8.49
N GLY A 450 -8.80 -1.43 9.59
CA GLY A 450 -7.82 -1.10 10.63
C GLY A 450 -6.91 0.06 10.31
N LYS A 451 -7.16 0.78 9.22
CA LYS A 451 -6.35 1.93 8.81
C LYS A 451 -6.89 3.21 9.42
N HIS A 452 -6.00 4.01 9.96
CA HIS A 452 -6.31 5.40 10.27
C HIS A 452 -6.27 6.21 8.96
N LEU A 453 -7.34 6.91 8.65
CA LEU A 453 -7.44 7.78 7.48
C LEU A 453 -7.27 9.22 7.94
N SER A 454 -6.22 9.88 7.48
CA SER A 454 -5.98 11.30 7.76
C SER A 454 -6.92 12.21 6.98
N THR A 455 -7.50 11.70 5.89
CA THR A 455 -8.44 12.42 5.04
C THR A 455 -9.59 11.51 4.62
N ILE A 456 -10.80 12.09 4.49
CA ILE A 456 -11.99 11.46 3.96
C ILE A 456 -12.69 12.46 3.06
N CYS A 457 -12.94 12.10 1.80
CA CYS A 457 -13.80 12.86 0.91
C CYS A 457 -15.14 12.13 0.76
N LYS A 458 -16.24 12.78 1.15
CA LYS A 458 -17.61 12.27 0.96
C LYS A 458 -18.23 12.74 -0.36
N VAL A 459 -17.53 13.64 -1.06
CA VAL A 459 -17.98 14.21 -2.33
C VAL A 459 -17.45 13.34 -3.48
N LYS A 460 -18.31 12.99 -4.42
CA LYS A 460 -17.87 12.30 -5.64
C LYS A 460 -17.35 13.34 -6.64
N PRO A 461 -16.10 13.23 -7.10
CA PRO A 461 -15.61 14.11 -8.16
C PRO A 461 -16.37 13.84 -9.45
N SER A 462 -16.59 14.90 -10.25
CA SER A 462 -17.16 14.74 -11.58
C SER A 462 -16.21 13.91 -12.48
N PRO A 463 -16.76 13.10 -13.40
CA PRO A 463 -15.90 12.39 -14.37
C PRO A 463 -15.00 13.39 -15.11
N GLY A 464 -13.69 13.15 -15.13
CA GLY A 464 -12.71 14.02 -15.79
C GLY A 464 -12.20 15.20 -14.95
N ALA A 465 -12.49 15.27 -13.65
CA ALA A 465 -11.95 16.33 -12.79
C ALA A 465 -10.41 16.30 -12.75
N THR A 466 -9.79 17.43 -13.10
CA THR A 466 -8.32 17.62 -13.10
C THR A 466 -7.82 18.12 -11.77
N LEU A 467 -6.56 17.83 -11.45
CA LEU A 467 -5.87 18.40 -10.28
C LEU A 467 -5.66 19.90 -10.50
N ARG A 468 -5.97 20.71 -9.50
CA ARG A 468 -5.62 22.14 -9.43
C ARG A 468 -4.29 22.34 -8.73
#